data_6514273e33848aea01367f121a886403
#
_entry.id   6514273e33848aea01367f121a886403
#
_cell.length_a   1.000
_cell.length_b   1.000
_cell.length_c   1.000
_cell.angle_alpha   90.00
_cell.angle_beta   90.00
_cell.angle_gamma   90.00
#
_symmetry.space_group_name_H-M   'P 1'
#
loop_
_entity.id
_entity.type
_entity.pdbx_description
1 polymer ?
#
loop_
_entity_poly.entity_id
_entity_poly.type
_entity_poly.pdbx_seq_one_letter_code
_entity_poly.pdbx_strand_id
1 'polypeptide(L)'
;MLFDKDGTLSHSEPRLIALADARITEALERFQAMGASESELSELHDLLARTYGRCESGVTPDGTLAVASRQHNLLSTATVFCQMRLGWPRALVLADEMFDAVDQHHQDKSSTGNSTALLPGAAAFLRELKAAGVVCALISNDTTAGIQSFIDAHQLGDCITDVWSADNHPSKPDPGAVHGLCTKLNLKASHCALIGDADTDLLMARQAGIGITLGYVAGWHQSPELTAHEHLIHRWSELTLEGRSNKF
;
A
#
# COMPACT_ATOMS: atom_id res chain seq x y z
N MET A 1 -16.12 -9.13 0.14
CA MET A 1 -15.14 -8.60 1.09
C MET A 1 -14.08 -7.84 0.32
N LEU A 2 -13.69 -6.65 0.77
CA LEU A 2 -12.67 -5.81 0.14
C LEU A 2 -11.38 -5.91 0.95
N PHE A 3 -10.25 -6.01 0.26
CA PHE A 3 -8.94 -6.18 0.87
C PHE A 3 -8.00 -5.08 0.41
N ASP A 4 -7.29 -4.47 1.33
CA ASP A 4 -6.02 -3.85 0.99
C ASP A 4 -4.99 -4.93 0.62
N LYS A 5 -3.90 -4.52 -0.06
CA LYS A 5 -2.86 -5.42 -0.54
C LYS A 5 -1.60 -5.39 0.34
N ASP A 6 -0.93 -4.25 0.41
CA ASP A 6 0.38 -4.12 1.03
C ASP A 6 0.26 -4.01 2.55
N GLY A 7 0.92 -4.88 3.31
CA GLY A 7 0.75 -4.97 4.77
C GLY A 7 -0.50 -5.73 5.22
N THR A 8 -1.42 -6.05 4.31
CA THR A 8 -2.65 -6.81 4.60
C THR A 8 -2.58 -8.22 4.01
N LEU A 9 -2.53 -8.37 2.69
CA LEU A 9 -2.37 -9.67 2.02
C LEU A 9 -0.90 -9.99 1.73
N SER A 10 -0.10 -8.97 1.47
CA SER A 10 1.27 -9.03 1.01
C SER A 10 2.24 -8.58 2.10
N HIS A 11 3.32 -9.34 2.30
CA HIS A 11 4.46 -8.93 3.11
C HIS A 11 5.34 -7.98 2.28
N SER A 12 4.96 -6.72 2.23
CA SER A 12 5.56 -5.70 1.35
C SER A 12 6.73 -4.96 1.97
N GLU A 13 6.92 -5.02 3.27
CA GLU A 13 7.94 -4.26 4.01
C GLU A 13 9.36 -4.42 3.45
N PRO A 14 9.88 -5.63 3.13
CA PRO A 14 11.24 -5.77 2.58
C PRO A 14 11.41 -5.04 1.24
N ARG A 15 10.37 -5.05 0.40
CA ARG A 15 10.37 -4.32 -0.87
C ARG A 15 10.35 -2.81 -0.64
N LEU A 16 9.59 -2.34 0.33
CA LEU A 16 9.48 -0.92 0.65
C LEU A 16 10.77 -0.39 1.28
N ILE A 17 11.45 -1.19 2.11
CA ILE A 17 12.80 -0.87 2.60
C ILE A 17 13.75 -0.65 1.43
N ALA A 18 13.83 -1.61 0.51
CA ALA A 18 14.70 -1.50 -0.66
C ALA A 18 14.35 -0.30 -1.55
N LEU A 19 13.06 0.03 -1.68
CA LEU A 19 12.60 1.18 -2.44
C LEU A 19 12.99 2.52 -1.75
N ALA A 20 12.84 2.60 -0.42
CA ALA A 20 13.27 3.77 0.35
C ALA A 20 14.77 4.00 0.19
N ASP A 21 15.55 2.95 0.42
CA ASP A 21 17.02 3.01 0.34
C ASP A 21 17.48 3.42 -1.07
N ALA A 22 16.86 2.89 -2.13
CA ALA A 22 17.16 3.27 -3.50
C ALA A 22 16.82 4.75 -3.79
N ARG A 23 15.65 5.22 -3.34
CA ARG A 23 15.25 6.63 -3.53
C ARG A 23 16.15 7.59 -2.76
N ILE A 24 16.54 7.23 -1.54
CA ILE A 24 17.47 8.04 -0.74
C ILE A 24 18.84 8.09 -1.42
N THR A 25 19.36 6.95 -1.85
CA THR A 25 20.68 6.88 -2.54
C THR A 25 20.67 7.73 -3.80
N GLU A 26 19.68 7.59 -4.66
CA GLU A 26 19.56 8.38 -5.91
C GLU A 26 19.47 9.89 -5.61
N ALA A 27 18.72 10.27 -4.57
CA ALA A 27 18.65 11.67 -4.15
C ALA A 27 20.01 12.22 -3.72
N LEU A 28 20.75 11.47 -2.89
CA LEU A 28 22.07 11.85 -2.42
C LEU A 28 23.07 12.01 -3.58
N GLU A 29 23.08 11.09 -4.54
CA GLU A 29 23.93 11.15 -5.72
C GLU A 29 23.65 12.41 -6.56
N ARG A 30 22.38 12.75 -6.77
CA ARG A 30 21.98 13.95 -7.51
C ARG A 30 22.39 15.25 -6.79
N PHE A 31 22.19 15.32 -5.46
CA PHE A 31 22.59 16.47 -4.68
C PHE A 31 24.13 16.61 -4.59
N GLN A 32 24.83 15.49 -4.48
CA GLN A 32 26.30 15.48 -4.54
C GLN A 32 26.82 16.02 -5.89
N ALA A 33 26.21 15.60 -6.99
CA ALA A 33 26.53 16.12 -8.33
C ALA A 33 26.25 17.62 -8.50
N MET A 34 25.31 18.17 -7.70
CA MET A 34 25.03 19.62 -7.63
C MET A 34 25.98 20.37 -6.70
N GLY A 35 26.92 19.70 -6.03
CA GLY A 35 27.93 20.30 -5.16
C GLY A 35 27.49 20.42 -3.70
N ALA A 36 26.52 19.65 -3.25
CA ALA A 36 26.13 19.63 -1.84
C ALA A 36 27.27 19.12 -0.95
N SER A 37 27.44 19.77 0.21
CA SER A 37 28.41 19.38 1.23
C SER A 37 27.98 18.10 1.96
N GLU A 38 28.91 17.43 2.64
CA GLU A 38 28.61 16.25 3.47
C GLU A 38 27.53 16.52 4.53
N SER A 39 27.51 17.72 5.13
CA SER A 39 26.48 18.10 6.10
C SER A 39 25.10 18.22 5.44
N GLU A 40 25.00 18.78 4.24
CA GLU A 40 23.75 18.88 3.50
C GLU A 40 23.26 17.51 3.03
N LEU A 41 24.17 16.62 2.63
CA LEU A 41 23.81 15.23 2.27
C LEU A 41 23.31 14.45 3.49
N SER A 42 23.90 14.64 4.66
CA SER A 42 23.42 14.02 5.91
C SER A 42 22.02 14.54 6.29
N GLU A 43 21.80 15.86 6.17
CA GLU A 43 20.47 16.46 6.41
C GLU A 43 19.42 15.92 5.43
N LEU A 44 19.76 15.85 4.14
CA LEU A 44 18.89 15.30 3.11
C LEU A 44 18.51 13.85 3.39
N HIS A 45 19.50 13.02 3.75
CA HIS A 45 19.28 11.63 4.14
C HIS A 45 18.25 11.54 5.28
N ASP A 46 18.46 12.28 6.36
CA ASP A 46 17.61 12.24 7.54
C ASP A 46 16.18 12.74 7.25
N LEU A 47 16.06 13.77 6.43
CA LEU A 47 14.74 14.29 6.01
C LEU A 47 13.98 13.27 5.17
N LEU A 48 14.64 12.64 4.19
CA LEU A 48 14.01 11.62 3.34
C LEU A 48 13.67 10.36 4.14
N ALA A 49 14.57 9.89 5.00
CA ALA A 49 14.32 8.72 5.84
C ALA A 49 13.08 8.94 6.72
N ARG A 50 12.99 10.07 7.40
CA ARG A 50 11.80 10.43 8.20
C ARG A 50 10.54 10.59 7.36
N THR A 51 10.64 11.18 6.17
CA THR A 51 9.51 11.36 5.26
C THR A 51 8.94 10.02 4.80
N TYR A 52 9.81 9.08 4.44
CA TYR A 52 9.39 7.74 4.01
C TYR A 52 9.00 6.82 5.16
N GLY A 53 9.28 7.21 6.41
CA GLY A 53 9.12 6.34 7.57
C GLY A 53 10.23 5.28 7.66
N ARG A 54 11.37 5.46 6.97
CA ARG A 54 12.51 4.54 7.01
C ARG A 54 13.28 4.67 8.32
N CYS A 55 13.39 3.59 9.07
CA CYS A 55 14.10 3.50 10.34
C CYS A 55 15.03 2.27 10.35
N GLU A 56 15.87 2.13 11.40
CA GLU A 56 16.80 1.00 11.50
C GLU A 56 16.12 -0.36 11.44
N SER A 57 14.94 -0.50 12.05
CA SER A 57 14.20 -1.75 12.12
C SER A 57 13.30 -2.03 10.89
N GLY A 58 13.13 -1.07 9.98
CA GLY A 58 12.24 -1.27 8.83
C GLY A 58 11.62 0.01 8.29
N VAL A 59 10.34 -0.05 7.97
CA VAL A 59 9.50 1.07 7.57
C VAL A 59 8.35 1.20 8.56
N THR A 60 8.07 2.42 9.05
CA THR A 60 6.92 2.64 9.92
C THR A 60 5.63 2.44 9.14
N PRO A 61 4.65 1.70 9.69
CA PRO A 61 3.40 1.38 8.99
C PRO A 61 2.54 2.57 8.59
N ASP A 62 2.73 3.71 9.25
CA ASP A 62 2.05 5.00 8.98
C ASP A 62 2.91 5.99 8.18
N GLY A 63 4.14 5.60 7.79
CA GLY A 63 5.02 6.38 6.95
C GLY A 63 4.47 6.56 5.53
N THR A 64 4.89 7.64 4.84
CA THR A 64 4.37 7.92 3.50
C THR A 64 4.62 6.78 2.52
N LEU A 65 5.71 6.04 2.69
CA LEU A 65 6.04 4.93 1.80
C LEU A 65 5.08 3.74 1.97
N ALA A 66 4.58 3.52 3.19
CA ALA A 66 3.67 2.43 3.51
C ALA A 66 2.24 2.72 3.03
N VAL A 67 1.75 3.95 3.25
CA VAL A 67 0.31 4.25 3.11
C VAL A 67 -0.04 5.16 1.93
N ALA A 68 0.92 5.92 1.39
CA ALA A 68 0.64 6.91 0.36
C ALA A 68 0.89 6.36 -1.06
N SER A 69 0.20 6.93 -2.04
CA SER A 69 0.44 6.62 -3.45
C SER A 69 1.83 7.07 -3.92
N ARG A 70 2.30 6.55 -5.07
CA ARG A 70 3.53 7.01 -5.71
C ARG A 70 3.54 8.54 -5.87
N GLN A 71 2.41 9.12 -6.32
CA GLN A 71 2.29 10.57 -6.52
C GLN A 71 2.44 11.35 -5.22
N HIS A 72 1.84 10.91 -4.13
CA HIS A 72 1.98 11.57 -2.83
C HIS A 72 3.41 11.46 -2.30
N ASN A 73 4.06 10.31 -2.48
CA ASN A 73 5.47 10.13 -2.13
C ASN A 73 6.38 11.07 -2.96
N LEU A 74 6.10 11.24 -4.26
CA LEU A 74 6.83 12.16 -5.14
C LEU A 74 6.70 13.62 -4.63
N LEU A 75 5.48 14.07 -4.32
CA LEU A 75 5.24 15.41 -3.79
C LEU A 75 5.92 15.62 -2.43
N SER A 76 5.90 14.61 -1.55
CA SER A 76 6.59 14.65 -0.26
C SER A 76 8.11 14.79 -0.46
N THR A 77 8.68 14.06 -1.41
CA THR A 77 10.08 14.15 -1.78
C THR A 77 10.44 15.53 -2.34
N ALA A 78 9.63 16.06 -3.25
CA ALA A 78 9.82 17.41 -3.77
C ALA A 78 9.76 18.47 -2.66
N THR A 79 8.92 18.28 -1.64
CA THR A 79 8.86 19.15 -0.47
C THR A 79 10.15 19.09 0.35
N VAL A 80 10.75 17.91 0.53
CA VAL A 80 12.07 17.77 1.16
C VAL A 80 13.13 18.50 0.34
N PHE A 81 13.11 18.38 -0.98
CA PHE A 81 14.06 19.13 -1.84
C PHE A 81 13.89 20.66 -1.73
N CYS A 82 12.68 21.14 -1.48
CA CYS A 82 12.47 22.56 -1.17
C CYS A 82 13.10 22.96 0.18
N GLN A 83 13.06 22.10 1.18
CA GLN A 83 13.77 22.31 2.45
C GLN A 83 15.29 22.37 2.23
N MET A 84 15.81 21.63 1.25
CA MET A 84 17.18 21.71 0.76
C MET A 84 17.43 22.90 -0.19
N ARG A 85 16.59 23.94 -0.12
CA ARG A 85 16.70 25.22 -0.85
C ARG A 85 16.51 25.15 -2.37
N LEU A 86 15.97 24.07 -2.93
CA LEU A 86 15.53 24.07 -4.32
C LEU A 86 14.19 24.81 -4.46
N GLY A 87 14.05 25.59 -5.54
CA GLY A 87 12.75 26.17 -5.89
C GLY A 87 11.76 25.06 -6.31
N TRP A 88 10.48 25.20 -5.95
CA TRP A 88 9.44 24.20 -6.19
C TRP A 88 9.42 23.60 -7.61
N PRO A 89 9.46 24.36 -8.72
CA PRO A 89 9.44 23.76 -10.04
C PRO A 89 10.62 22.82 -10.31
N ARG A 90 11.83 23.17 -9.84
CA ARG A 90 13.03 22.35 -9.97
C ARG A 90 12.96 21.12 -9.04
N ALA A 91 12.47 21.30 -7.82
CA ALA A 91 12.32 20.21 -6.85
C ALA A 91 11.35 19.14 -7.37
N LEU A 92 10.25 19.56 -8.00
CA LEU A 92 9.25 18.66 -8.57
C LEU A 92 9.82 17.85 -9.76
N VAL A 93 10.50 18.53 -10.69
CA VAL A 93 11.16 17.87 -11.83
C VAL A 93 12.23 16.89 -11.37
N LEU A 94 13.07 17.29 -10.40
CA LEU A 94 14.13 16.42 -9.88
C LEU A 94 13.56 15.18 -9.17
N ALA A 95 12.47 15.34 -8.41
CA ALA A 95 11.79 14.23 -7.76
C ALA A 95 11.17 13.26 -8.78
N ASP A 96 10.56 13.77 -9.85
CA ASP A 96 9.96 12.95 -10.90
C ASP A 96 11.01 12.13 -11.66
N GLU A 97 12.09 12.79 -12.12
CA GLU A 97 13.22 12.13 -12.77
C GLU A 97 13.88 11.06 -11.89
N MET A 98 14.01 11.34 -10.59
CA MET A 98 14.56 10.40 -9.62
C MET A 98 13.65 9.19 -9.42
N PHE A 99 12.34 9.40 -9.32
CA PHE A 99 11.36 8.33 -9.19
C PHE A 99 11.37 7.43 -10.42
N ASP A 100 11.39 8.02 -11.62
CA ASP A 100 11.43 7.26 -12.87
C ASP A 100 12.71 6.42 -13.00
N ALA A 101 13.86 6.99 -12.61
CA ALA A 101 15.14 6.26 -12.62
C ALA A 101 15.10 5.05 -11.66
N VAL A 102 14.60 5.25 -10.43
CA VAL A 102 14.48 4.17 -9.44
C VAL A 102 13.46 3.12 -9.90
N ASP A 103 12.31 3.52 -10.42
CA ASP A 103 11.26 2.60 -10.87
C ASP A 103 11.75 1.74 -12.05
N GLN A 104 12.51 2.30 -13.00
CA GLN A 104 13.14 1.54 -14.11
C GLN A 104 14.09 0.46 -13.58
N HIS A 105 14.99 0.81 -12.66
CA HIS A 105 15.91 -0.15 -12.06
C HIS A 105 15.20 -1.27 -11.26
N HIS A 106 14.06 -0.94 -10.64
CA HIS A 106 13.26 -1.93 -9.91
C HIS A 106 12.46 -2.83 -10.85
N GLN A 107 11.97 -2.33 -11.99
CA GLN A 107 11.27 -3.13 -13.00
C GLN A 107 12.22 -4.16 -13.65
N ASP A 108 13.44 -3.78 -13.96
CA ASP A 108 14.46 -4.69 -14.50
C ASP A 108 14.79 -5.85 -13.53
N LYS A 109 14.75 -5.60 -12.22
CA LYS A 109 14.95 -6.62 -11.18
C LYS A 109 13.70 -7.46 -10.93
N SER A 110 12.50 -6.92 -11.09
CA SER A 110 11.24 -7.64 -10.88
C SER A 110 10.87 -8.55 -12.04
N SER A 111 11.44 -8.38 -13.24
CA SER A 111 11.34 -9.34 -14.35
C SER A 111 11.93 -10.72 -14.00
N THR A 112 12.64 -10.86 -12.89
CA THR A 112 13.15 -12.12 -12.33
C THR A 112 12.23 -12.80 -11.30
N GLY A 113 10.94 -12.43 -11.21
CA GLY A 113 9.95 -13.17 -10.41
C GLY A 113 9.86 -12.78 -8.92
N ASN A 114 10.26 -11.58 -8.56
CA ASN A 114 10.26 -11.10 -7.16
C ASN A 114 8.91 -10.45 -6.77
N SER A 115 7.81 -11.18 -6.86
CA SER A 115 6.56 -10.78 -6.23
C SER A 115 6.73 -10.81 -4.69
N THR A 116 6.14 -9.83 -4.01
CA THR A 116 6.09 -9.83 -2.53
C THR A 116 5.38 -11.09 -2.03
N ALA A 117 5.89 -11.69 -0.95
CA ALA A 117 5.30 -12.91 -0.39
C ALA A 117 3.89 -12.64 0.17
N LEU A 118 3.01 -13.63 0.09
CA LEU A 118 1.74 -13.61 0.81
C LEU A 118 1.97 -13.71 2.32
N LEU A 119 1.19 -12.99 3.08
CA LEU A 119 1.13 -13.16 4.53
C LEU A 119 0.56 -14.53 4.90
N PRO A 120 1.09 -15.18 5.95
CA PRO A 120 0.67 -16.53 6.34
C PRO A 120 -0.83 -16.62 6.59
N GLY A 121 -1.51 -17.53 5.90
CA GLY A 121 -2.96 -17.76 6.03
C GLY A 121 -3.84 -16.97 5.04
N ALA A 122 -3.34 -15.89 4.43
CA ALA A 122 -4.14 -15.05 3.52
C ALA A 122 -4.72 -15.84 2.34
N ALA A 123 -3.91 -16.67 1.66
CA ALA A 123 -4.39 -17.48 0.54
C ALA A 123 -5.44 -18.52 0.97
N ALA A 124 -5.27 -19.12 2.16
CA ALA A 124 -6.22 -20.10 2.67
C ALA A 124 -7.57 -19.44 2.92
N PHE A 125 -7.58 -18.27 3.56
CA PHE A 125 -8.79 -17.51 3.85
C PHE A 125 -9.50 -17.02 2.58
N LEU A 126 -8.76 -16.53 1.57
CA LEU A 126 -9.34 -16.15 0.29
C LEU A 126 -10.01 -17.34 -0.43
N ARG A 127 -9.41 -18.52 -0.40
CA ARG A 127 -10.01 -19.73 -0.97
C ARG A 127 -11.27 -20.20 -0.20
N GLU A 128 -11.26 -20.05 1.12
CA GLU A 128 -12.43 -20.34 1.96
C GLU A 128 -13.59 -19.38 1.64
N LEU A 129 -13.32 -18.07 1.53
CA LEU A 129 -14.31 -17.08 1.11
C LEU A 129 -14.90 -17.40 -0.27
N LYS A 130 -14.04 -17.75 -1.24
CA LYS A 130 -14.50 -18.18 -2.56
C LYS A 130 -15.40 -19.42 -2.48
N ALA A 131 -15.00 -20.43 -1.73
CA ALA A 131 -15.80 -21.65 -1.55
C ALA A 131 -17.16 -21.37 -0.92
N ALA A 132 -17.25 -20.34 -0.07
CA ALA A 132 -18.49 -19.84 0.52
C ALA A 132 -19.30 -18.91 -0.40
N GLY A 133 -18.83 -18.64 -1.62
CA GLY A 133 -19.50 -17.75 -2.58
C GLY A 133 -19.40 -16.28 -2.22
N VAL A 134 -18.43 -15.88 -1.41
CA VAL A 134 -18.19 -14.48 -1.05
C VAL A 134 -17.39 -13.81 -2.15
N VAL A 135 -17.89 -12.68 -2.66
CA VAL A 135 -17.18 -11.84 -3.63
C VAL A 135 -16.00 -11.15 -2.92
N CYS A 136 -14.79 -11.36 -3.42
CA CYS A 136 -13.55 -10.74 -2.91
C CYS A 136 -12.96 -9.81 -3.97
N ALA A 137 -12.52 -8.63 -3.54
CA ALA A 137 -11.86 -7.66 -4.43
C ALA A 137 -10.73 -6.93 -3.70
N LEU A 138 -9.76 -6.45 -4.46
CA LEU A 138 -8.63 -5.66 -3.95
C LEU A 138 -8.87 -4.17 -4.18
N ILE A 139 -8.46 -3.37 -3.19
CA ILE A 139 -8.39 -1.91 -3.30
C ILE A 139 -7.02 -1.46 -2.76
N SER A 140 -6.17 -0.89 -3.62
CA SER A 140 -4.76 -0.62 -3.29
C SER A 140 -4.24 0.66 -3.93
N ASN A 141 -3.24 1.28 -3.33
CA ASN A 141 -2.47 2.39 -3.89
C ASN A 141 -1.35 1.94 -4.87
N ASP A 142 -1.28 0.64 -5.16
CA ASP A 142 -0.43 0.11 -6.23
C ASP A 142 -1.09 0.29 -7.60
N THR A 143 -0.31 0.18 -8.67
CA THR A 143 -0.80 0.21 -10.05
C THR A 143 -1.62 -1.04 -10.38
N THR A 144 -2.49 -0.97 -11.37
CA THR A 144 -3.24 -2.13 -11.87
C THR A 144 -2.30 -3.27 -12.28
N ALA A 145 -1.20 -2.94 -12.96
CA ALA A 145 -0.20 -3.93 -13.38
C ALA A 145 0.49 -4.59 -12.18
N GLY A 146 0.82 -3.82 -11.12
CA GLY A 146 1.42 -4.33 -9.89
C GLY A 146 0.49 -5.27 -9.14
N ILE A 147 -0.80 -4.90 -9.03
CA ILE A 147 -1.82 -5.76 -8.41
C ILE A 147 -2.00 -7.05 -9.22
N GLN A 148 -2.08 -6.96 -10.56
CA GLN A 148 -2.24 -8.13 -11.42
C GLN A 148 -1.05 -9.07 -11.31
N SER A 149 0.17 -8.54 -11.33
CA SER A 149 1.39 -9.32 -11.13
C SER A 149 1.39 -10.08 -9.79
N PHE A 150 0.90 -9.45 -8.71
CA PHE A 150 0.74 -10.09 -7.41
C PHE A 150 -0.30 -11.22 -7.45
N ILE A 151 -1.47 -10.97 -8.05
CA ILE A 151 -2.55 -11.97 -8.20
C ILE A 151 -2.03 -13.20 -8.97
N ASP A 152 -1.33 -12.98 -10.09
CA ASP A 152 -0.83 -14.05 -10.96
C ASP A 152 0.26 -14.87 -10.27
N ALA A 153 1.23 -14.19 -9.63
CA ALA A 153 2.32 -14.85 -8.93
C ALA A 153 1.85 -15.78 -7.80
N HIS A 154 0.73 -15.43 -7.16
CA HIS A 154 0.16 -16.22 -6.05
C HIS A 154 -1.05 -17.08 -6.46
N GLN A 155 -1.37 -17.13 -7.76
CA GLN A 155 -2.49 -17.92 -8.30
C GLN A 155 -3.82 -17.57 -7.60
N LEU A 156 -4.08 -16.27 -7.40
CA LEU A 156 -5.28 -15.76 -6.74
C LEU A 156 -6.37 -15.32 -7.73
N GLY A 157 -6.15 -15.43 -9.03
CA GLY A 157 -7.09 -14.97 -10.06
C GLY A 157 -8.49 -15.54 -9.93
N ASP A 158 -8.59 -16.77 -9.43
CA ASP A 158 -9.89 -17.38 -9.15
C ASP A 158 -10.57 -16.85 -7.88
N CYS A 159 -9.83 -16.25 -6.94
CA CYS A 159 -10.36 -15.77 -5.67
C CYS A 159 -10.73 -14.28 -5.72
N ILE A 160 -10.05 -13.50 -6.54
CA ILE A 160 -10.23 -12.04 -6.65
C ILE A 160 -11.10 -11.74 -7.89
N THR A 161 -12.27 -11.16 -7.64
CA THR A 161 -13.25 -10.86 -8.69
C THR A 161 -12.89 -9.59 -9.45
N ASP A 162 -12.36 -8.58 -8.77
CA ASP A 162 -12.01 -7.29 -9.38
C ASP A 162 -11.01 -6.51 -8.52
N VAL A 163 -10.46 -5.44 -9.11
CA VAL A 163 -9.48 -4.58 -8.44
C VAL A 163 -9.81 -3.11 -8.63
N TRP A 164 -9.41 -2.29 -7.63
CA TRP A 164 -9.37 -0.84 -7.70
C TRP A 164 -7.97 -0.39 -7.30
N SER A 165 -7.28 0.19 -8.25
CA SER A 165 -5.86 0.55 -8.17
C SER A 165 -5.65 2.06 -8.07
N ALA A 166 -4.39 2.50 -7.96
CA ALA A 166 -4.02 3.90 -8.09
C ALA A 166 -4.37 4.51 -9.47
N ASP A 167 -4.53 3.67 -10.51
CA ASP A 167 -4.90 4.11 -11.86
C ASP A 167 -6.39 4.43 -11.98
N ASN A 168 -7.22 4.04 -11.02
CA ASN A 168 -8.65 4.36 -10.97
C ASN A 168 -8.90 5.69 -10.26
N HIS A 169 -9.96 6.37 -10.70
CA HIS A 169 -10.35 7.65 -10.10
C HIS A 169 -11.79 7.63 -9.57
N PRO A 170 -12.02 8.15 -8.35
CA PRO A 170 -10.99 8.58 -7.40
C PRO A 170 -10.20 7.38 -6.83
N SER A 171 -8.94 7.61 -6.47
CA SER A 171 -8.08 6.61 -5.82
C SER A 171 -8.15 6.71 -4.30
N LYS A 172 -7.63 5.70 -3.57
CA LYS A 172 -7.44 5.77 -2.12
C LYS A 172 -6.65 7.05 -1.74
N PRO A 173 -7.00 7.71 -0.64
CA PRO A 173 -7.97 7.37 0.39
C PRO A 173 -9.37 7.98 0.20
N ASP A 174 -9.77 8.35 -1.01
CA ASP A 174 -11.10 8.90 -1.26
C ASP A 174 -12.18 7.81 -1.12
N PRO A 175 -13.27 8.03 -0.35
CA PRO A 175 -14.35 7.04 -0.21
C PRO A 175 -15.03 6.70 -1.53
N GLY A 176 -14.94 7.57 -2.53
CA GLY A 176 -15.39 7.29 -3.89
C GLY A 176 -14.69 6.09 -4.54
N ALA A 177 -13.47 5.74 -4.12
CA ALA A 177 -12.79 4.53 -4.57
C ALA A 177 -13.54 3.26 -4.15
N VAL A 178 -14.03 3.21 -2.91
CA VAL A 178 -14.88 2.12 -2.41
C VAL A 178 -16.20 2.07 -3.15
N HIS A 179 -16.85 3.23 -3.35
CA HIS A 179 -18.11 3.30 -4.10
C HIS A 179 -17.95 2.85 -5.54
N GLY A 180 -16.85 3.24 -6.22
CA GLY A 180 -16.52 2.84 -7.56
C GLY A 180 -16.38 1.31 -7.66
N LEU A 181 -15.60 0.70 -6.77
CA LEU A 181 -15.42 -0.75 -6.73
C LEU A 181 -16.73 -1.48 -6.41
N CYS A 182 -17.51 -1.01 -5.44
CA CYS A 182 -18.80 -1.59 -5.10
C CYS A 182 -19.77 -1.50 -6.29
N THR A 183 -19.80 -0.39 -7.00
CA THR A 183 -20.64 -0.20 -8.20
C THR A 183 -20.25 -1.20 -9.29
N LYS A 184 -18.95 -1.35 -9.56
CA LYS A 184 -18.40 -2.28 -10.55
C LYS A 184 -18.77 -3.73 -10.24
N LEU A 185 -18.84 -4.08 -8.94
CA LEU A 185 -19.22 -5.40 -8.45
C LEU A 185 -20.73 -5.58 -8.24
N ASN A 186 -21.54 -4.55 -8.46
CA ASN A 186 -22.97 -4.53 -8.14
C ASN A 186 -23.27 -4.87 -6.66
N LEU A 187 -22.47 -4.31 -5.75
CA LEU A 187 -22.57 -4.51 -4.31
C LEU A 187 -22.99 -3.21 -3.61
N LYS A 188 -23.67 -3.33 -2.47
CA LYS A 188 -23.91 -2.21 -1.55
C LYS A 188 -22.77 -2.16 -0.54
N ALA A 189 -22.18 -1.00 -0.34
CA ALA A 189 -21.07 -0.80 0.62
C ALA A 189 -21.45 -1.31 2.02
N SER A 190 -22.67 -1.06 2.49
CA SER A 190 -23.19 -1.53 3.79
C SER A 190 -23.27 -3.06 3.95
N HIS A 191 -23.17 -3.81 2.85
CA HIS A 191 -23.12 -5.28 2.87
C HIS A 191 -21.69 -5.82 2.66
N CYS A 192 -20.71 -4.94 2.66
CA CYS A 192 -19.29 -5.28 2.50
C CYS A 192 -18.56 -5.17 3.83
N ALA A 193 -17.50 -5.96 3.96
CA ALA A 193 -16.43 -5.75 4.94
C ALA A 193 -15.18 -5.28 4.20
N LEU A 194 -14.39 -4.40 4.82
CA LEU A 194 -13.06 -4.03 4.34
C LEU A 194 -12.03 -4.35 5.41
N ILE A 195 -10.92 -4.97 4.99
CA ILE A 195 -9.76 -5.22 5.84
C ILE A 195 -8.55 -4.47 5.27
N GLY A 196 -7.85 -3.77 6.15
CA GLY A 196 -6.64 -3.00 5.83
C GLY A 196 -5.76 -2.81 7.07
N ASP A 197 -4.53 -2.42 6.85
CA ASP A 197 -3.50 -2.25 7.88
C ASP A 197 -3.18 -0.77 8.19
N ALA A 198 -3.93 0.16 7.59
CA ALA A 198 -3.77 1.60 7.81
C ALA A 198 -5.10 2.28 8.17
N ASP A 199 -5.05 3.26 9.07
CA ASP A 199 -6.23 4.06 9.42
C ASP A 199 -6.82 4.79 8.21
N THR A 200 -6.01 5.13 7.21
CA THR A 200 -6.49 5.71 5.95
C THR A 200 -7.48 4.80 5.23
N ASP A 201 -7.27 3.49 5.24
CA ASP A 201 -8.16 2.51 4.63
C ASP A 201 -9.46 2.36 5.41
N LEU A 202 -9.32 2.26 6.73
CA LEU A 202 -10.46 2.06 7.63
C LEU A 202 -11.36 3.31 7.68
N LEU A 203 -10.76 4.52 7.69
CA LEU A 203 -11.50 5.79 7.61
C LEU A 203 -12.20 5.94 6.26
N MET A 204 -11.52 5.65 5.16
CA MET A 204 -12.10 5.62 3.82
C MET A 204 -13.31 4.67 3.77
N ALA A 205 -13.16 3.46 4.30
CA ALA A 205 -14.22 2.46 4.35
C ALA A 205 -15.43 2.93 5.17
N ARG A 206 -15.20 3.50 6.35
CA ARG A 206 -16.27 4.06 7.20
C ARG A 206 -17.00 5.22 6.53
N GLN A 207 -16.26 6.14 5.89
CA GLN A 207 -16.84 7.25 5.15
C GLN A 207 -17.66 6.79 3.93
N ALA A 208 -17.27 5.67 3.31
CA ALA A 208 -18.02 5.05 2.24
C ALA A 208 -19.22 4.22 2.71
N GLY A 209 -19.46 4.09 4.02
CA GLY A 209 -20.56 3.32 4.58
C GLY A 209 -20.37 1.81 4.49
N ILE A 210 -19.12 1.32 4.53
CA ILE A 210 -18.80 -0.11 4.66
C ILE A 210 -19.40 -0.64 5.97
N GLY A 211 -20.01 -1.83 5.92
CA GLY A 211 -20.72 -2.41 7.05
C GLY A 211 -19.80 -2.88 8.18
N ILE A 212 -18.59 -3.34 7.89
CA ILE A 212 -17.61 -3.81 8.89
C ILE A 212 -16.20 -3.40 8.46
N THR A 213 -15.44 -2.77 9.36
CA THR A 213 -14.02 -2.42 9.16
C THR A 213 -13.14 -3.28 10.05
N LEU A 214 -12.19 -3.99 9.43
CA LEU A 214 -11.26 -4.89 10.09
C LEU A 214 -9.84 -4.32 9.96
N GLY A 215 -9.17 -4.08 11.09
CA GLY A 215 -7.79 -3.65 11.13
C GLY A 215 -6.84 -4.84 11.20
N TYR A 216 -5.96 -5.02 10.21
CA TYR A 216 -4.95 -6.08 10.22
C TYR A 216 -3.61 -5.53 10.73
N VAL A 217 -3.04 -6.15 11.78
CA VAL A 217 -1.86 -5.59 12.47
C VAL A 217 -0.60 -6.44 12.37
N ALA A 218 -0.62 -7.56 11.66
CA ALA A 218 0.51 -8.50 11.58
C ALA A 218 1.25 -8.47 10.23
N GLY A 219 1.02 -7.44 9.41
CA GLY A 219 1.64 -7.30 8.10
C GLY A 219 3.03 -6.67 8.10
N TRP A 220 3.44 -6.07 9.22
CA TRP A 220 4.65 -5.28 9.40
C TRP A 220 5.48 -5.81 10.55
N HIS A 221 6.80 -5.52 10.54
CA HIS A 221 7.67 -5.81 11.68
C HIS A 221 7.21 -5.05 12.94
N GLN A 222 6.86 -3.78 12.78
CA GLN A 222 6.22 -2.98 13.83
C GLN A 222 4.71 -2.96 13.57
N SER A 223 3.92 -3.48 14.52
CA SER A 223 2.46 -3.46 14.38
C SER A 223 1.93 -2.03 14.27
N PRO A 224 1.03 -1.74 13.31
CA PRO A 224 0.40 -0.43 13.21
C PRO A 224 -0.53 -0.16 14.39
N GLU A 225 -0.59 1.10 14.82
CA GLU A 225 -1.58 1.58 15.77
C GLU A 225 -2.82 2.04 14.99
N LEU A 226 -3.87 1.22 15.01
CA LEU A 226 -5.11 1.51 14.29
C LEU A 226 -6.19 2.01 15.25
N THR A 227 -6.85 3.09 14.90
CA THR A 227 -7.92 3.72 15.70
C THR A 227 -9.30 3.64 15.04
N ALA A 228 -9.34 3.46 13.74
CA ALA A 228 -10.55 3.46 12.92
C ALA A 228 -11.13 2.05 12.66
N HIS A 229 -10.68 1.03 13.36
CA HIS A 229 -11.19 -0.34 13.23
C HIS A 229 -12.44 -0.56 14.09
N GLU A 230 -13.26 -1.56 13.70
CA GLU A 230 -14.25 -2.18 14.57
C GLU A 230 -13.69 -3.42 15.27
N HIS A 231 -12.87 -4.20 14.53
CA HIS A 231 -12.17 -5.36 15.07
C HIS A 231 -10.72 -5.35 14.61
N LEU A 232 -9.79 -5.72 15.51
CA LEU A 232 -8.38 -5.98 15.19
C LEU A 232 -8.16 -7.44 14.89
N ILE A 233 -7.37 -7.71 13.84
CA ILE A 233 -7.04 -9.04 13.35
C ILE A 233 -5.52 -9.19 13.39
N HIS A 234 -5.04 -10.12 14.20
CA HIS A 234 -3.61 -10.41 14.36
C HIS A 234 -3.16 -11.60 13.50
N ARG A 235 -4.08 -12.41 13.02
CA ARG A 235 -3.82 -13.56 12.15
C ARG A 235 -5.05 -13.87 11.32
N TRP A 236 -4.84 -14.26 10.07
CA TRP A 236 -5.94 -14.66 9.18
C TRP A 236 -6.79 -15.79 9.75
N SER A 237 -6.22 -16.68 10.58
CA SER A 237 -6.93 -17.79 11.25
C SER A 237 -7.92 -17.36 12.35
N GLU A 238 -7.95 -16.09 12.71
CA GLU A 238 -8.96 -15.54 13.65
C GLU A 238 -10.29 -15.27 12.95
N LEU A 239 -10.26 -15.15 11.62
CA LEU A 239 -11.46 -14.97 10.81
C LEU A 239 -12.05 -16.35 10.48
N THR A 240 -13.30 -16.56 10.86
CA THR A 240 -14.05 -17.77 10.54
C THR A 240 -15.36 -17.40 9.84
N LEU A 241 -15.74 -18.20 8.85
CA LEU A 241 -17.04 -18.04 8.20
C LEU A 241 -18.09 -18.82 8.98
N GLU A 242 -19.01 -18.12 9.63
CA GLU A 242 -20.20 -18.76 10.14
C GLU A 242 -21.11 -19.11 8.97
N GLY A 243 -21.38 -20.40 8.78
CA GLY A 243 -22.35 -20.85 7.80
C GLY A 243 -23.71 -20.21 8.07
N ARG A 244 -24.40 -19.74 7.03
CA ARG A 244 -25.82 -19.38 7.17
C ARG A 244 -26.54 -20.56 7.79
N SER A 245 -26.92 -20.45 9.06
CA SER A 245 -27.86 -21.34 9.64
C SER A 245 -29.16 -21.18 8.83
N ASN A 246 -29.46 -22.16 7.95
CA ASN A 246 -30.76 -22.27 7.32
C ASN A 246 -31.78 -22.48 8.43
N LYS A 247 -32.28 -21.40 9.03
CA LYS A 247 -33.52 -21.44 9.75
C LYS A 247 -34.60 -21.34 8.68
N PHE A 248 -35.16 -22.52 8.33
CA PHE A 248 -36.44 -22.63 7.66
C PHE A 248 -37.54 -22.13 8.58
#